data_aa516ebb01ca42ba9449e8e6ff3fdf59
#
_entry.id   aa516ebb01ca42ba9449e8e6ff3fdf59
#
_cell.length_a   1.000
_cell.length_b   1.000
_cell.length_c   1.000
_cell.angle_alpha   90.00
_cell.angle_beta   90.00
_cell.angle_gamma   90.00
#
_symmetry.space_group_name_H-M   'P 1'
#
loop_
_entity.id
_entity.type
_entity.pdbx_description
1 polymer ?
#
loop_
_entity_poly.entity_id
_entity_poly.type
_entity_poly.pdbx_seq_one_letter_code
_entity_poly.pdbx_strand_id
1 'polypeptide(L)'
;IKGLPQLWLSYCKDPIGTTRKAVEKHDFLSGILMAAVTYIAVFFATLVYALRLDSHFPAVAWLGASLLMPVAGFGLTLLTTLVLTKVAKVPSDFKGMLASSGLGMTFPATLAAGSIELLLVYPGLISLLGVASFAVWAVVTVGTLLQVYGVKLNLVTILLCVAFCIAGYYVVSGLRDWFLHACYSYDINDVLSGLGDLF
;
A
#
# COMPACT_ATOMS: atom_id res chain seq x y z
N ILE A 1 4.86 19.62 -8.77
CA ILE A 1 5.61 19.28 -7.54
C ILE A 1 5.29 20.27 -6.39
N LYS A 2 5.17 21.59 -6.63
CA LYS A 2 4.86 22.57 -5.56
C LYS A 2 3.50 22.35 -4.86
N GLY A 3 2.58 21.64 -5.47
CA GLY A 3 1.25 21.36 -4.91
C GLY A 3 1.12 20.03 -4.15
N LEU A 4 2.12 19.15 -4.15
CA LEU A 4 2.00 17.82 -3.51
C LEU A 4 1.81 17.87 -1.99
N PRO A 5 2.55 18.69 -1.21
CA PRO A 5 2.30 18.81 0.23
C PRO A 5 0.90 19.35 0.53
N GLN A 6 0.42 20.30 -0.29
CA GLN A 6 -0.94 20.84 -0.15
C GLN A 6 -2.00 19.79 -0.51
N LEU A 7 -1.75 18.98 -1.53
CA LEU A 7 -2.64 17.87 -1.90
C LEU A 7 -2.71 16.84 -0.78
N TRP A 8 -1.55 16.46 -0.21
CA TRP A 8 -1.47 15.56 0.93
C TRP A 8 -2.26 16.10 2.14
N LEU A 9 -2.04 17.37 2.52
CA LEU A 9 -2.79 18.02 3.60
C LEU A 9 -4.28 18.10 3.31
N SER A 10 -4.67 18.39 2.07
CA SER A 10 -6.07 18.43 1.65
C SER A 10 -6.71 17.06 1.75
N TYR A 11 -5.99 16.02 1.34
CA TYR A 11 -6.45 14.64 1.46
C TYR A 11 -6.58 14.23 2.93
N CYS A 12 -5.63 14.58 3.79
CA CYS A 12 -5.70 14.30 5.22
C CYS A 12 -6.90 14.98 5.89
N LYS A 13 -7.27 16.19 5.45
CA LYS A 13 -8.42 16.93 6.01
C LYS A 13 -9.77 16.44 5.48
N ASP A 14 -9.83 16.17 4.18
CA ASP A 14 -11.05 15.74 3.49
C ASP A 14 -10.71 14.75 2.37
N PRO A 15 -10.58 13.45 2.70
CA PRO A 15 -10.24 12.43 1.72
C PRO A 15 -11.31 12.28 0.65
N ILE A 16 -12.59 12.43 1.01
CA ILE A 16 -13.72 12.24 0.08
C ILE A 16 -13.78 13.38 -0.92
N GLY A 17 -13.78 14.63 -0.45
CA GLY A 17 -13.86 15.80 -1.32
C GLY A 17 -12.63 15.94 -2.21
N THR A 18 -11.44 15.64 -1.69
CA THR A 18 -10.19 15.67 -2.46
C THR A 18 -10.18 14.62 -3.57
N THR A 19 -10.56 13.38 -3.24
CA THR A 19 -10.63 12.29 -4.22
C THR A 19 -11.72 12.55 -5.26
N ARG A 20 -12.89 13.04 -4.84
CA ARG A 20 -13.97 13.39 -5.78
C ARG A 20 -13.53 14.44 -6.79
N LYS A 21 -12.89 15.51 -6.34
CA LYS A 21 -12.34 16.55 -7.24
C LYS A 21 -11.31 16.01 -8.22
N ALA A 22 -10.44 15.09 -7.78
CA ALA A 22 -9.45 14.47 -8.66
C ALA A 22 -10.10 13.56 -9.70
N VAL A 23 -11.13 12.80 -9.32
CA VAL A 23 -11.91 11.96 -10.25
C VAL A 23 -12.66 12.81 -11.25
N GLU A 24 -13.38 13.85 -10.83
CA GLU A 24 -14.16 14.75 -11.70
C GLU A 24 -13.27 15.50 -12.71
N LYS A 25 -12.04 15.84 -12.30
CA LYS A 25 -11.06 16.50 -13.17
C LYS A 25 -10.23 15.53 -14.01
N HIS A 26 -10.45 14.23 -13.89
CA HIS A 26 -9.63 13.19 -14.50
C HIS A 26 -8.12 13.36 -14.20
N ASP A 27 -7.78 13.86 -13.00
CA ASP A 27 -6.43 14.20 -12.59
C ASP A 27 -5.67 12.95 -12.07
N PHE A 28 -5.45 12.01 -13.01
CA PHE A 28 -4.72 10.78 -12.71
C PHE A 28 -3.26 11.06 -12.30
N LEU A 29 -2.69 12.17 -12.80
CA LEU A 29 -1.30 12.52 -12.50
C LEU A 29 -1.10 12.83 -11.03
N SER A 30 -2.01 13.58 -10.40
CA SER A 30 -2.00 13.83 -8.96
C SER A 30 -2.08 12.54 -8.15
N GLY A 31 -2.91 11.59 -8.55
CA GLY A 31 -3.00 10.26 -7.92
C GLY A 31 -1.71 9.46 -8.03
N ILE A 32 -1.14 9.37 -9.24
CA ILE A 32 0.13 8.64 -9.46
C ILE A 32 1.29 9.30 -8.71
N LEU A 33 1.39 10.63 -8.77
CA LEU A 33 2.44 11.35 -8.05
C LEU A 33 2.32 11.17 -6.54
N MET A 34 1.09 11.15 -6.00
CA MET A 34 0.86 10.92 -4.59
C MET A 34 1.23 9.48 -4.18
N ALA A 35 0.86 8.49 -4.98
CA ALA A 35 1.30 7.12 -4.78
C ALA A 35 2.83 6.98 -4.84
N ALA A 36 3.49 7.65 -5.78
CA ALA A 36 4.95 7.64 -5.90
C ALA A 36 5.63 8.27 -4.69
N VAL A 37 5.13 9.41 -4.20
CA VAL A 37 5.69 10.06 -3.00
C VAL A 37 5.52 9.20 -1.76
N THR A 38 4.34 8.62 -1.55
CA THR A 38 4.11 7.72 -0.41
C THR A 38 4.96 6.45 -0.52
N TYR A 39 5.13 5.92 -1.74
CA TYR A 39 6.04 4.81 -2.02
C TYR A 39 7.49 5.15 -1.63
N ILE A 40 7.98 6.30 -2.07
CA ILE A 40 9.34 6.78 -1.75
C ILE A 40 9.49 6.97 -0.23
N ALA A 41 8.48 7.52 0.44
CA ALA A 41 8.51 7.70 1.89
C ALA A 41 8.60 6.35 2.63
N VAL A 42 7.81 5.35 2.24
CA VAL A 42 7.88 3.99 2.80
C VAL A 42 9.24 3.35 2.53
N PHE A 43 9.77 3.52 1.32
CA PHE A 43 11.09 3.00 0.94
C PHE A 43 12.19 3.58 1.83
N PHE A 44 12.23 4.89 2.02
CA PHE A 44 13.24 5.52 2.88
C PHE A 44 13.05 5.16 4.35
N ALA A 45 11.83 5.11 4.86
CA ALA A 45 11.58 4.70 6.24
C ALA A 45 12.07 3.25 6.47
N THR A 46 11.73 2.34 5.55
CA THR A 46 12.24 0.96 5.61
C THR A 46 13.76 0.89 5.46
N LEU A 47 14.40 1.75 4.64
CA LEU A 47 15.86 1.82 4.52
C LEU A 47 16.52 2.23 5.84
N VAL A 48 16.00 3.25 6.50
CA VAL A 48 16.50 3.67 7.83
C VAL A 48 16.37 2.55 8.84
N TYR A 49 15.24 1.84 8.85
CA TYR A 49 15.03 0.68 9.69
C TYR A 49 16.07 -0.43 9.43
N ALA A 50 16.28 -0.79 8.16
CA ALA A 50 17.24 -1.84 7.79
C ALA A 50 18.69 -1.47 8.14
N LEU A 51 19.08 -0.20 7.97
CA LEU A 51 20.43 0.26 8.34
C LEU A 51 20.69 0.27 9.83
N ARG A 52 19.62 0.31 10.66
CA ARG A 52 19.74 0.24 12.13
C ARG A 52 19.65 -1.17 12.69
N LEU A 53 19.15 -2.12 11.92
CA LEU A 53 19.19 -3.54 12.26
C LEU A 53 20.58 -4.11 11.95
N ASP A 54 21.03 -5.01 12.80
CA ASP A 54 22.35 -5.62 12.72
C ASP A 54 22.62 -6.29 11.37
N SER A 55 23.90 -6.46 11.02
CA SER A 55 24.47 -6.84 9.72
C SER A 55 23.97 -8.14 9.06
N HIS A 56 23.09 -8.88 9.72
CA HIS A 56 22.55 -10.16 9.23
C HIS A 56 21.16 -10.03 8.60
N PHE A 57 20.61 -8.81 8.46
CA PHE A 57 19.32 -8.62 7.83
C PHE A 57 19.46 -8.73 6.30
N PRO A 58 18.69 -9.61 5.61
CA PRO A 58 18.82 -9.78 4.18
C PRO A 58 18.31 -8.54 3.43
N ALA A 59 19.23 -7.63 3.08
CA ALA A 59 18.93 -6.37 2.42
C ALA A 59 18.11 -6.55 1.12
N VAL A 60 18.35 -7.68 0.41
CA VAL A 60 17.61 -8.01 -0.83
C VAL A 60 16.16 -8.36 -0.53
N ALA A 61 15.89 -9.12 0.55
CA ALA A 61 14.55 -9.46 1.01
C ALA A 61 13.74 -8.22 1.32
N TRP A 62 14.38 -7.36 2.06
CA TRP A 62 13.80 -6.15 2.52
C TRP A 62 13.53 -5.15 1.37
N LEU A 63 14.48 -4.96 0.44
CA LEU A 63 14.28 -4.16 -0.77
C LEU A 63 13.08 -4.66 -1.59
N GLY A 64 12.99 -5.95 -1.81
CA GLY A 64 11.87 -6.50 -2.55
C GLY A 64 10.53 -6.36 -1.84
N ALA A 65 10.45 -6.62 -0.52
CA ALA A 65 9.23 -6.42 0.24
C ALA A 65 8.80 -4.94 0.21
N SER A 66 9.72 -4.00 0.37
CA SER A 66 9.43 -2.56 0.32
C SER A 66 9.01 -2.08 -1.07
N LEU A 67 9.41 -2.77 -2.14
CA LEU A 67 9.00 -2.50 -3.51
C LEU A 67 7.67 -3.17 -3.87
N LEU A 68 7.51 -4.45 -3.53
CA LEU A 68 6.33 -5.24 -3.94
C LEU A 68 5.06 -4.86 -3.15
N MET A 69 5.18 -4.56 -1.86
CA MET A 69 4.02 -4.27 -1.01
C MET A 69 3.23 -3.04 -1.46
N PRO A 70 3.85 -1.87 -1.71
CA PRO A 70 3.12 -0.70 -2.20
C PRO A 70 2.50 -0.92 -3.59
N VAL A 71 3.19 -1.65 -4.48
CA VAL A 71 2.67 -1.99 -5.81
C VAL A 71 1.46 -2.92 -5.69
N ALA A 72 1.54 -3.95 -4.84
CA ALA A 72 0.42 -4.86 -4.57
C ALA A 72 -0.77 -4.11 -3.93
N GLY A 73 -0.51 -3.22 -2.97
CA GLY A 73 -1.53 -2.38 -2.34
C GLY A 73 -2.22 -1.45 -3.34
N PHE A 74 -1.45 -0.80 -4.22
CA PHE A 74 -2.02 0.03 -5.29
C PHE A 74 -2.87 -0.80 -6.26
N GLY A 75 -2.34 -1.95 -6.71
CA GLY A 75 -3.06 -2.87 -7.59
C GLY A 75 -4.34 -3.39 -6.95
N LEU A 76 -4.31 -3.76 -5.66
CA LEU A 76 -5.49 -4.17 -4.91
C LEU A 76 -6.53 -3.05 -4.82
N THR A 77 -6.10 -1.81 -4.55
CA THR A 77 -7.00 -0.65 -4.49
C THR A 77 -7.64 -0.37 -5.84
N LEU A 78 -6.86 -0.43 -6.92
CA LEU A 78 -7.35 -0.27 -8.29
C LEU A 78 -8.35 -1.37 -8.67
N LEU A 79 -8.03 -2.63 -8.36
CA LEU A 79 -8.92 -3.76 -8.60
C LEU A 79 -10.23 -3.63 -7.80
N THR A 80 -10.14 -3.25 -6.54
CA THR A 80 -11.31 -3.00 -5.69
C THR A 80 -12.20 -1.92 -6.29
N THR A 81 -11.61 -0.80 -6.73
CA THR A 81 -12.33 0.30 -7.40
C THR A 81 -13.02 -0.18 -8.66
N LEU A 82 -12.32 -0.94 -9.51
CA LEU A 82 -12.84 -1.46 -10.76
C LEU A 82 -14.03 -2.42 -10.53
N VAL A 83 -13.92 -3.31 -9.57
CA VAL A 83 -15.00 -4.28 -9.27
C VAL A 83 -16.19 -3.58 -8.66
N LEU A 84 -15.99 -2.69 -7.68
CA LEU A 84 -17.08 -1.95 -7.05
C LEU A 84 -17.85 -1.11 -8.07
N THR A 85 -17.17 -0.39 -8.95
CA THR A 85 -17.81 0.45 -9.97
C THR A 85 -18.56 -0.38 -11.00
N LYS A 86 -18.01 -1.53 -11.43
CA LYS A 86 -18.69 -2.44 -12.36
C LYS A 86 -19.92 -3.10 -11.76
N VAL A 87 -19.82 -3.61 -10.53
CA VAL A 87 -20.94 -4.27 -9.85
C VAL A 87 -22.06 -3.27 -9.53
N ALA A 88 -21.68 -2.07 -9.11
CA ALA A 88 -22.64 -1.01 -8.84
C ALA A 88 -23.18 -0.33 -10.13
N LYS A 89 -22.65 -0.69 -11.32
CA LYS A 89 -23.00 -0.08 -12.61
C LYS A 89 -22.83 1.44 -12.61
N VAL A 90 -21.80 1.92 -11.91
CA VAL A 90 -21.48 3.33 -11.86
C VAL A 90 -20.55 3.66 -13.03
N PRO A 91 -20.83 4.68 -13.83
CA PRO A 91 -19.94 5.11 -14.88
C PRO A 91 -18.61 5.59 -14.26
N SER A 92 -17.53 5.00 -14.68
CA SER A 92 -16.19 5.33 -14.20
C SER A 92 -15.20 5.22 -15.35
N ASP A 93 -14.32 6.19 -15.44
CA ASP A 93 -13.23 6.16 -16.39
C ASP A 93 -11.94 5.66 -15.72
N PHE A 94 -11.04 5.13 -16.52
CA PHE A 94 -9.78 4.55 -16.02
C PHE A 94 -8.87 5.61 -15.36
N LYS A 95 -8.89 6.86 -15.86
CA LYS A 95 -8.10 7.96 -15.29
C LYS A 95 -8.59 8.32 -13.88
N GLY A 96 -9.91 8.42 -13.70
CA GLY A 96 -10.50 8.64 -12.37
C GLY A 96 -10.21 7.50 -11.40
N MET A 97 -10.22 6.24 -11.87
CA MET A 97 -9.83 5.09 -11.04
C MET A 97 -8.37 5.15 -10.60
N LEU A 98 -7.46 5.53 -11.51
CA LEU A 98 -6.04 5.74 -11.14
C LEU A 98 -5.87 6.86 -10.13
N ALA A 99 -6.59 7.99 -10.32
CA ALA A 99 -6.56 9.11 -9.39
C ALA A 99 -7.02 8.69 -7.98
N SER A 100 -8.17 8.05 -7.89
CA SER A 100 -8.75 7.61 -6.60
C SER A 100 -7.91 6.53 -5.93
N SER A 101 -7.35 5.59 -6.67
CA SER A 101 -6.50 4.53 -6.13
C SER A 101 -5.18 5.07 -5.60
N GLY A 102 -4.55 6.00 -6.32
CA GLY A 102 -3.31 6.63 -5.87
C GLY A 102 -3.49 7.47 -4.61
N LEU A 103 -4.54 8.28 -4.56
CA LEU A 103 -4.89 9.04 -3.36
C LEU A 103 -5.27 8.13 -2.20
N GLY A 104 -5.97 7.03 -2.46
CA GLY A 104 -6.37 6.05 -1.46
C GLY A 104 -5.22 5.36 -0.74
N MET A 105 -4.04 5.31 -1.33
CA MET A 105 -2.83 4.76 -0.70
C MET A 105 -2.16 5.72 0.30
N THR A 106 -2.56 7.00 0.34
CA THR A 106 -1.90 8.03 1.14
C THR A 106 -1.90 7.71 2.64
N PHE A 107 -3.05 7.41 3.23
CA PHE A 107 -3.14 7.10 4.67
C PHE A 107 -2.46 5.79 5.04
N PRO A 108 -2.74 4.65 4.37
CA PRO A 108 -2.08 3.40 4.71
C PRO A 108 -0.56 3.49 4.59
N ALA A 109 -0.05 4.13 3.54
CA ALA A 109 1.38 4.28 3.33
C ALA A 109 2.03 5.23 4.35
N THR A 110 1.36 6.34 4.70
CA THR A 110 1.84 7.26 5.75
C THR A 110 1.88 6.57 7.11
N LEU A 111 0.84 5.79 7.44
CA LEU A 111 0.81 5.02 8.68
C LEU A 111 1.91 3.95 8.68
N ALA A 112 2.09 3.22 7.58
CA ALA A 112 3.15 2.25 7.45
C ALA A 112 4.53 2.89 7.63
N ALA A 113 4.81 4.01 6.95
CA ALA A 113 6.07 4.73 7.07
C ALA A 113 6.34 5.21 8.51
N GLY A 114 5.35 5.80 9.18
CA GLY A 114 5.47 6.25 10.57
C GLY A 114 5.60 5.09 11.56
N SER A 115 5.02 3.94 11.26
CA SER A 115 5.07 2.76 12.10
C SER A 115 6.44 2.10 12.12
N ILE A 116 7.20 2.20 11.02
CA ILE A 116 8.52 1.57 10.90
C ILE A 116 9.48 2.10 11.98
N GLU A 117 9.41 3.37 12.30
CA GLU A 117 10.24 3.96 13.37
C GLU A 117 9.87 3.40 14.76
N LEU A 118 8.61 3.08 15.01
CA LEU A 118 8.16 2.45 16.25
C LEU A 118 8.67 1.01 16.39
N LEU A 119 8.83 0.31 15.27
CA LEU A 119 9.35 -1.07 15.27
C LEU A 119 10.80 -1.16 15.75
N LEU A 120 11.58 -0.08 15.64
CA LEU A 120 12.94 -0.01 16.20
C LEU A 120 12.95 -0.11 17.72
N VAL A 121 11.88 0.36 18.36
CA VAL A 121 11.75 0.35 19.81
C VAL A 121 11.05 -0.92 20.29
N TYR A 122 10.02 -1.36 19.55
CA TYR A 122 9.19 -2.51 19.91
C TYR A 122 8.92 -3.42 18.71
N PRO A 123 9.83 -4.35 18.36
CA PRO A 123 9.66 -5.24 17.20
C PRO A 123 8.39 -6.09 17.25
N GLY A 124 7.89 -6.42 18.45
CA GLY A 124 6.67 -7.21 18.62
C GLY A 124 5.38 -6.49 18.11
N LEU A 125 5.45 -5.18 17.85
CA LEU A 125 4.31 -4.42 17.32
C LEU A 125 4.09 -4.61 15.81
N ILE A 126 4.96 -5.33 15.11
CA ILE A 126 4.91 -5.45 13.64
C ILE A 126 3.55 -5.97 13.16
N SER A 127 3.00 -6.98 13.81
CA SER A 127 1.70 -7.55 13.47
C SER A 127 0.55 -6.57 13.74
N LEU A 128 0.60 -5.87 14.87
CA LEU A 128 -0.41 -4.87 15.24
C LEU A 128 -0.42 -3.71 14.26
N LEU A 129 0.74 -3.20 13.88
CA LEU A 129 0.88 -2.09 12.94
C LEU A 129 0.46 -2.49 11.52
N GLY A 130 0.76 -3.73 11.12
CA GLY A 130 0.26 -4.29 9.86
C GLY A 130 -1.27 -4.37 9.82
N VAL A 131 -1.89 -4.87 10.87
CA VAL A 131 -3.34 -4.92 11.01
C VAL A 131 -3.94 -3.52 11.04
N ALA A 132 -3.34 -2.57 11.75
CA ALA A 132 -3.81 -1.18 11.82
C ALA A 132 -3.73 -0.51 10.44
N SER A 133 -2.63 -0.66 9.71
CA SER A 133 -2.47 -0.11 8.36
C SER A 133 -3.51 -0.68 7.39
N PHE A 134 -3.78 -1.97 7.49
CA PHE A 134 -4.81 -2.63 6.70
C PHE A 134 -6.22 -2.19 7.08
N ALA A 135 -6.52 -2.03 8.38
CA ALA A 135 -7.80 -1.50 8.85
C ALA A 135 -8.03 -0.06 8.36
N VAL A 136 -7.01 0.79 8.38
CA VAL A 136 -7.06 2.14 7.81
C VAL A 136 -7.35 2.10 6.32
N TRP A 137 -6.68 1.21 5.56
CA TRP A 137 -6.98 1.02 4.15
C TRP A 137 -8.44 0.58 3.95
N ALA A 138 -8.92 -0.40 4.68
CA ALA A 138 -10.28 -0.94 4.55
C ALA A 138 -11.34 0.12 4.88
N VAL A 139 -11.16 0.87 5.96
CA VAL A 139 -12.16 1.84 6.42
C VAL A 139 -12.07 3.15 5.64
N VAL A 140 -10.87 3.73 5.55
CA VAL A 140 -10.69 5.06 4.96
C VAL A 140 -10.70 4.98 3.44
N THR A 141 -9.89 4.11 2.85
CA THR A 141 -9.76 4.05 1.39
C THR A 141 -11.00 3.48 0.73
N VAL A 142 -11.45 2.30 1.18
CA VAL A 142 -12.65 1.66 0.60
C VAL A 142 -13.89 2.51 0.91
N GLY A 143 -14.01 3.05 2.12
CA GLY A 143 -15.10 3.95 2.48
C GLY A 143 -15.14 5.22 1.63
N THR A 144 -13.98 5.81 1.33
CA THR A 144 -13.85 6.95 0.41
C THR A 144 -14.28 6.58 -1.00
N LEU A 145 -13.83 5.44 -1.52
CA LEU A 145 -14.19 4.97 -2.86
C LEU A 145 -15.71 4.75 -2.99
N LEU A 146 -16.33 4.13 -2.01
CA LEU A 146 -17.79 3.93 -1.99
C LEU A 146 -18.54 5.26 -2.09
N GLN A 147 -18.09 6.28 -1.34
CA GLN A 147 -18.75 7.59 -1.33
C GLN A 147 -18.45 8.43 -2.59
N VAL A 148 -17.23 8.37 -3.11
CA VAL A 148 -16.83 9.11 -4.32
C VAL A 148 -17.59 8.61 -5.53
N TYR A 149 -17.74 7.29 -5.67
CA TYR A 149 -18.46 6.68 -6.78
C TYR A 149 -19.97 6.52 -6.51
N GLY A 150 -20.47 6.98 -5.38
CA GLY A 150 -21.89 6.88 -5.06
C GLY A 150 -22.41 5.44 -5.00
N VAL A 151 -21.56 4.50 -4.63
CA VAL A 151 -21.91 3.08 -4.54
C VAL A 151 -22.85 2.87 -3.35
N LYS A 152 -24.04 2.37 -3.62
CA LYS A 152 -25.03 2.10 -2.55
C LYS A 152 -24.58 0.91 -1.71
N LEU A 153 -24.57 1.11 -0.40
CA LEU A 153 -24.35 0.04 0.56
C LEU A 153 -25.55 -0.89 0.60
N ASN A 154 -25.48 -1.98 -0.11
CA ASN A 154 -26.38 -3.10 -0.02
C ASN A 154 -25.64 -4.35 0.46
N LEU A 155 -26.35 -5.42 0.77
CA LEU A 155 -25.74 -6.64 1.29
C LEU A 155 -24.65 -7.20 0.34
N VAL A 156 -24.88 -7.14 -0.97
CA VAL A 156 -23.91 -7.62 -1.97
C VAL A 156 -22.64 -6.77 -1.95
N THR A 157 -22.76 -5.44 -1.90
CA THR A 157 -21.63 -4.54 -1.83
C THR A 157 -20.83 -4.74 -0.53
N ILE A 158 -21.51 -4.93 0.60
CA ILE A 158 -20.86 -5.19 1.89
C ILE A 158 -20.09 -6.52 1.83
N LEU A 159 -20.72 -7.59 1.36
CA LEU A 159 -20.07 -8.90 1.23
C LEU A 159 -18.86 -8.84 0.29
N LEU A 160 -18.96 -8.10 -0.81
CA LEU A 160 -17.82 -7.88 -1.71
C LEU A 160 -16.68 -7.11 -1.03
N CYS A 161 -16.98 -6.02 -0.30
CA CYS A 161 -15.95 -5.30 0.44
C CYS A 161 -15.25 -6.19 1.46
N VAL A 162 -16.01 -6.98 2.22
CA VAL A 162 -15.45 -7.93 3.20
C VAL A 162 -14.61 -9.00 2.50
N ALA A 163 -15.09 -9.57 1.39
CA ALA A 163 -14.33 -10.55 0.61
C ALA A 163 -13.02 -9.97 0.06
N PHE A 164 -13.05 -8.73 -0.46
CA PHE A 164 -11.85 -8.04 -0.92
C PHE A 164 -10.88 -7.73 0.23
N CYS A 165 -11.39 -7.33 1.40
CA CYS A 165 -10.57 -7.12 2.58
C CYS A 165 -9.88 -8.41 3.01
N ILE A 166 -10.61 -9.52 3.08
CA ILE A 166 -10.05 -10.83 3.45
C ILE A 166 -9.04 -11.30 2.40
N ALA A 167 -9.42 -11.30 1.12
CA ALA A 167 -8.53 -11.71 0.04
C ALA A 167 -7.27 -10.83 -0.03
N GLY A 168 -7.43 -9.51 0.10
CA GLY A 168 -6.34 -8.56 0.12
C GLY A 168 -5.35 -8.81 1.26
N TYR A 169 -5.85 -9.07 2.46
CA TYR A 169 -5.02 -9.41 3.60
C TYR A 169 -4.18 -10.66 3.34
N TYR A 170 -4.80 -11.73 2.83
CA TYR A 170 -4.09 -12.97 2.53
C TYR A 170 -3.10 -12.81 1.36
N VAL A 171 -3.46 -12.05 0.31
CA VAL A 171 -2.53 -11.79 -0.81
C VAL A 171 -1.33 -10.99 -0.35
N VAL A 172 -1.53 -9.91 0.40
CA VAL A 172 -0.43 -9.06 0.87
C VAL A 172 0.45 -9.81 1.89
N SER A 173 -0.15 -10.52 2.85
CA SER A 173 0.61 -11.31 3.81
C SER A 173 1.34 -12.49 3.16
N GLY A 174 0.67 -13.19 2.23
CA GLY A 174 1.28 -14.30 1.50
C GLY A 174 2.44 -13.86 0.60
N LEU A 175 2.31 -12.73 -0.09
CA LEU A 175 3.41 -12.15 -0.88
C LEU A 175 4.60 -11.77 0.00
N ARG A 176 4.32 -11.16 1.16
CA ARG A 176 5.37 -10.82 2.14
C ARG A 176 6.08 -12.09 2.62
N ASP A 177 5.32 -13.08 3.06
CA ASP A 177 5.89 -14.29 3.63
C ASP A 177 6.64 -15.11 2.58
N TRP A 178 6.09 -15.23 1.35
CA TRP A 178 6.78 -15.84 0.22
C TRP A 178 8.09 -15.12 -0.08
N PHE A 179 8.06 -13.79 -0.12
CA PHE A 179 9.24 -12.99 -0.43
C PHE A 179 10.30 -13.13 0.67
N LEU A 180 9.90 -13.03 1.93
CA LEU A 180 10.82 -13.22 3.05
C LEU A 180 11.43 -14.64 3.02
N HIS A 181 10.61 -15.67 2.76
CA HIS A 181 11.08 -17.05 2.70
C HIS A 181 12.04 -17.28 1.54
N ALA A 182 11.74 -16.73 0.37
CA ALA A 182 12.63 -16.80 -0.81
C ALA A 182 14.00 -16.16 -0.54
N CYS A 183 14.04 -15.09 0.24
CA CYS A 183 15.25 -14.38 0.57
C CYS A 183 16.06 -15.02 1.69
N TYR A 184 15.41 -15.64 2.68
CA TYR A 184 16.09 -16.46 3.70
C TYR A 184 16.68 -17.74 3.13
N SER A 185 16.12 -18.26 2.02
CA SER A 185 16.66 -19.46 1.33
C SER A 185 17.89 -19.15 0.47
N TYR A 186 18.12 -17.89 0.15
CA TYR A 186 19.33 -17.42 -0.53
C TYR A 186 20.21 -16.67 0.48
N ASP A 187 20.85 -17.41 1.38
CA ASP A 187 21.92 -16.82 2.18
C ASP A 187 23.10 -16.54 1.22
N ILE A 188 23.41 -15.23 1.06
CA ILE A 188 24.55 -14.79 0.23
C ILE A 188 25.83 -15.47 0.69
N ASN A 189 25.93 -15.84 1.97
CA ASN A 189 27.06 -16.58 2.51
C ASN A 189 27.15 -17.99 1.93
N ASP A 190 26.04 -18.67 1.64
CA ASP A 190 26.06 -19.99 0.96
C ASP A 190 26.53 -19.88 -0.49
N VAL A 191 26.19 -18.78 -1.17
CA VAL A 191 26.66 -18.50 -2.53
C VAL A 191 28.13 -18.13 -2.53
N LEU A 192 28.58 -17.33 -1.57
CA LEU A 192 29.98 -16.91 -1.44
C LEU A 192 30.88 -18.05 -0.95
N SER A 193 30.41 -18.92 -0.08
CA SER A 193 31.15 -20.12 0.34
C SER A 193 31.28 -21.11 -0.80
N GLY A 194 30.20 -21.32 -1.59
CA GLY A 194 30.25 -22.14 -2.80
C GLY A 194 31.17 -21.60 -3.90
N LEU A 195 31.39 -20.29 -3.98
CA LEU A 195 32.36 -19.66 -4.84
C LEU A 195 33.80 -19.79 -4.30
N GLY A 196 33.97 -19.77 -2.96
CA GLY A 196 35.25 -19.97 -2.30
C GLY A 196 35.81 -21.39 -2.46
N ASP A 197 34.95 -22.39 -2.61
CA ASP A 197 35.33 -23.78 -2.85
C ASP A 197 35.69 -24.06 -4.35
N LEU A 198 35.49 -23.07 -5.25
CA LEU A 198 35.81 -23.15 -6.67
C LEU A 198 37.20 -22.53 -7.02
N PHE A 199 37.84 -21.87 -6.08
CA PHE A 199 39.19 -21.27 -6.22
C PHE A 199 40.14 -21.76 -5.11
#